data_0a3d594f642cd06bdfab55bedb975ff1
#
_entry.id   0a3d594f642cd06bdfab55bedb975ff1
#
_cell.length_a   1.000
_cell.length_b   1.000
_cell.length_c   1.000
_cell.angle_alpha   90.00
_cell.angle_beta   90.00
_cell.angle_gamma   90.00
#
_symmetry.space_group_name_H-M   'P 1'
#
loop_
_entity.id
_entity.type
_entity.pdbx_description
1 polymer ?
#
loop_
_entity_poly.entity_id
_entity_poly.type
_entity_poly.pdbx_seq_one_letter_code
_entity_poly.pdbx_strand_id
1 'polypeptide(L)'
;MKLYDKAAHELHDLLQRKEISSTELTKDVLARMDEVEGEVGAYLTQTRETALLQAASTDEKIARGERIAFLEGIPGAIKDNICTKGVKTTCASKILENFVPPYDATVMGKIAAEHPVILGKLNMDEFAMGGSTENSAYQKTHNPWNLDCVPGGSSGGSAAAVAAGTAVWALGSDTGGSIRQPASFCGVVGMKPTYGRVSRYGLVAYASSLDQIGPVTRDVTDCAHVLNVIAGHDAMDSTSSTAPVPDYTKALTEDVKGLKIGLPKEYFVKGMDADVEKAIRKAIADFEAMGAEVTEITLPHTDYAISTYYLIAPAEAATNLERYDGVSYGARVDGADIVEMMTKTRSEKFGEEVKRRIMIGNYALSAGYYDAYYLKALKVRTLVQQDFTDAFKKVDVIMAPTAPTPAFEIGEMVSDPLKMYLQDICTVPLNLAGLPGISVPCGYSAKGMPIGLQIIGKALAEETILRAAYAYEQAHSFHEDRAEIGGTKA
;
A
#
# COMPACT_ATOMS: atom_id res chain seq x y z
N MET A 1 21.88 -14.63 14.56
CA MET A 1 21.42 -13.28 14.15
C MET A 1 20.14 -13.51 13.37
N LYS A 2 19.09 -12.79 13.69
CA LYS A 2 17.82 -12.93 12.97
C LYS A 2 17.91 -12.08 11.69
N LEU A 3 18.12 -12.70 10.53
CA LEU A 3 18.26 -11.98 9.25
C LEU A 3 16.93 -11.35 8.80
N TYR A 4 15.82 -12.01 9.09
CA TYR A 4 14.47 -11.52 8.77
C TYR A 4 14.09 -10.20 9.49
N ASP A 5 14.83 -9.79 10.53
CA ASP A 5 14.62 -8.52 11.25
C ASP A 5 15.39 -7.34 10.64
N LYS A 6 16.23 -7.59 9.64
CA LYS A 6 17.06 -6.55 9.01
C LYS A 6 16.35 -5.88 7.83
N ALA A 7 16.74 -4.63 7.56
CA ALA A 7 16.35 -3.88 6.38
C ALA A 7 17.06 -4.41 5.11
N ALA A 8 16.48 -4.14 3.93
CA ALA A 8 17.04 -4.65 2.67
C ALA A 8 18.44 -4.07 2.38
N HIS A 9 18.68 -2.79 2.69
CA HIS A 9 19.99 -2.16 2.50
C HIS A 9 21.07 -2.80 3.40
N GLU A 10 20.74 -3.14 4.65
CA GLU A 10 21.67 -3.86 5.55
C GLU A 10 21.98 -5.26 5.01
N LEU A 11 20.96 -5.98 4.52
CA LEU A 11 21.11 -7.32 3.96
C LEU A 11 21.91 -7.31 2.66
N HIS A 12 21.67 -6.30 1.80
CA HIS A 12 22.47 -6.09 0.60
C HIS A 12 23.96 -5.94 0.92
N ASP A 13 24.30 -5.14 1.92
CA ASP A 13 25.67 -4.94 2.38
C ASP A 13 26.31 -6.25 2.91
N LEU A 14 25.56 -7.04 3.68
CA LEU A 14 26.03 -8.35 4.18
C LEU A 14 26.27 -9.35 3.03
N LEU A 15 25.38 -9.40 2.04
CA LEU A 15 25.53 -10.21 0.82
C LEU A 15 26.76 -9.77 0.01
N GLN A 16 26.95 -8.48 -0.22
CA GLN A 16 28.10 -7.92 -0.93
C GLN A 16 29.44 -8.26 -0.25
N ARG A 17 29.47 -8.23 1.10
CA ARG A 17 30.65 -8.58 1.89
C ARG A 17 30.84 -10.10 2.05
N LYS A 18 29.91 -10.90 1.54
CA LYS A 18 29.90 -12.37 1.68
C LYS A 18 29.84 -12.84 3.15
N GLU A 19 29.24 -12.03 4.02
CA GLU A 19 29.03 -12.37 5.42
C GLU A 19 27.82 -13.30 5.60
N ILE A 20 26.89 -13.25 4.66
CA ILE A 20 25.75 -14.17 4.53
C ILE A 20 25.59 -14.60 3.07
N SER A 21 24.84 -15.67 2.84
CA SER A 21 24.37 -16.06 1.51
C SER A 21 22.88 -15.70 1.34
N SER A 22 22.44 -15.53 0.10
CA SER A 22 21.03 -15.34 -0.22
C SER A 22 20.19 -16.56 0.17
N THR A 23 20.77 -17.77 0.05
CA THR A 23 20.13 -19.01 0.50
C THR A 23 19.94 -19.04 2.01
N GLU A 24 20.92 -18.60 2.81
CA GLU A 24 20.77 -18.48 4.28
C GLU A 24 19.68 -17.50 4.64
N LEU A 25 19.72 -16.30 4.05
CA LEU A 25 18.71 -15.27 4.26
C LEU A 25 17.30 -15.78 3.91
N THR A 26 17.15 -16.40 2.73
CA THR A 26 15.86 -16.92 2.29
C THR A 26 15.33 -18.01 3.22
N LYS A 27 16.20 -18.90 3.69
CA LYS A 27 15.83 -19.94 4.67
C LYS A 27 15.41 -19.34 6.01
N ASP A 28 16.08 -18.29 6.49
CA ASP A 28 15.74 -17.62 7.74
C ASP A 28 14.35 -16.97 7.66
N VAL A 29 14.06 -16.28 6.53
CA VAL A 29 12.74 -15.69 6.28
C VAL A 29 11.65 -16.77 6.13
N LEU A 30 11.94 -17.88 5.43
CA LEU A 30 11.00 -19.00 5.30
C LEU A 30 10.75 -19.71 6.64
N ALA A 31 11.76 -19.84 7.49
CA ALA A 31 11.60 -20.37 8.84
C ALA A 31 10.73 -19.45 9.70
N ARG A 32 10.93 -18.11 9.60
CA ARG A 32 10.04 -17.14 10.24
C ARG A 32 8.60 -17.23 9.73
N MET A 33 8.42 -17.44 8.44
CA MET A 33 7.10 -17.68 7.85
C MET A 33 6.46 -18.96 8.43
N ASP A 34 7.21 -20.04 8.60
CA ASP A 34 6.70 -21.28 9.22
C ASP A 34 6.25 -21.08 10.69
N GLU A 35 6.92 -20.17 11.41
CA GLU A 35 6.57 -19.85 12.80
C GLU A 35 5.28 -19.06 12.91
N VAL A 36 5.03 -18.07 12.03
CA VAL A 36 4.01 -17.04 12.30
C VAL A 36 2.90 -16.95 11.26
N GLU A 37 3.07 -17.49 10.06
CA GLU A 37 2.11 -17.31 8.97
C GLU A 37 0.74 -17.97 9.28
N GLY A 38 0.75 -19.06 10.06
CA GLY A 38 -0.50 -19.71 10.53
C GLY A 38 -1.38 -18.79 11.38
N GLU A 39 -0.80 -17.79 12.05
CA GLU A 39 -1.50 -16.82 12.88
C GLU A 39 -1.73 -15.49 12.13
N VAL A 40 -0.75 -15.03 11.33
CA VAL A 40 -0.82 -13.75 10.61
C VAL A 40 -1.67 -13.84 9.35
N GLY A 41 -1.55 -14.90 8.57
CA GLY A 41 -2.33 -15.11 7.35
C GLY A 41 -2.07 -14.07 6.26
N ALA A 42 -0.81 -13.68 6.04
CA ALA A 42 -0.45 -12.65 5.09
C ALA A 42 -0.39 -13.14 3.63
N TYR A 43 -0.19 -14.44 3.38
CA TYR A 43 0.03 -15.01 2.05
C TYR A 43 -1.17 -15.79 1.52
N LEU A 44 -1.54 -15.57 0.25
CA LEU A 44 -2.49 -16.40 -0.50
C LEU A 44 -1.80 -17.48 -1.34
N THR A 45 -0.61 -17.19 -1.82
CA THR A 45 0.22 -18.13 -2.58
C THR A 45 1.67 -17.99 -2.15
N GLN A 46 2.33 -19.10 -1.83
CA GLN A 46 3.75 -19.14 -1.50
C GLN A 46 4.53 -19.79 -2.65
N THR A 47 5.70 -19.24 -3.00
CA THR A 47 6.57 -19.70 -4.11
C THR A 47 7.92 -20.20 -3.60
N ARG A 48 7.92 -20.98 -2.52
CA ARG A 48 9.11 -21.39 -1.74
C ARG A 48 10.21 -22.05 -2.58
N GLU A 49 9.85 -23.00 -3.46
CA GLU A 49 10.82 -23.71 -4.31
C GLU A 49 11.50 -22.73 -5.27
N THR A 50 10.71 -21.89 -5.95
CA THR A 50 11.24 -20.85 -6.84
C THR A 50 12.12 -19.85 -6.09
N ALA A 51 11.72 -19.45 -4.89
CA ALA A 51 12.49 -18.56 -4.03
C ALA A 51 13.88 -19.12 -3.70
N LEU A 52 13.97 -20.41 -3.34
CA LEU A 52 15.26 -21.05 -3.06
C LEU A 52 16.13 -21.18 -4.32
N LEU A 53 15.55 -21.41 -5.50
CA LEU A 53 16.29 -21.41 -6.76
C LEU A 53 16.82 -20.01 -7.12
N GLN A 54 16.03 -18.98 -6.91
CA GLN A 54 16.45 -17.58 -7.11
C GLN A 54 17.61 -17.23 -6.17
N ALA A 55 17.51 -17.59 -4.89
CA ALA A 55 18.55 -17.37 -3.90
C ALA A 55 19.86 -18.08 -4.28
N ALA A 56 19.80 -19.35 -4.67
CA ALA A 56 20.97 -20.12 -5.10
C ALA A 56 21.65 -19.49 -6.33
N SER A 57 20.88 -18.98 -7.30
CA SER A 57 21.43 -18.27 -8.47
C SER A 57 22.20 -17.01 -8.07
N THR A 58 21.71 -16.25 -7.08
CA THR A 58 22.43 -15.09 -6.53
C THR A 58 23.73 -15.51 -5.85
N ASP A 59 23.70 -16.58 -5.07
CA ASP A 59 24.89 -17.10 -4.40
C ASP A 59 25.99 -17.53 -5.39
N GLU A 60 25.59 -18.15 -6.51
CA GLU A 60 26.54 -18.48 -7.60
C GLU A 60 27.17 -17.22 -8.20
N LYS A 61 26.39 -16.17 -8.40
CA LYS A 61 26.88 -14.88 -8.93
C LYS A 61 27.87 -14.22 -7.97
N ILE A 62 27.52 -14.17 -6.66
CA ILE A 62 28.41 -13.67 -5.62
C ILE A 62 29.71 -14.49 -5.52
N ALA A 63 29.64 -15.82 -5.66
CA ALA A 63 30.81 -16.68 -5.65
C ALA A 63 31.79 -16.37 -6.79
N ARG A 64 31.27 -16.04 -7.99
CA ARG A 64 32.07 -15.57 -9.13
C ARG A 64 32.67 -14.18 -8.95
N GLY A 65 32.37 -13.46 -7.87
CA GLY A 65 32.86 -12.12 -7.60
C GLY A 65 32.14 -11.03 -8.38
N GLU A 66 30.97 -11.31 -8.93
CA GLU A 66 30.12 -10.34 -9.64
C GLU A 66 29.40 -9.43 -8.64
N ARG A 67 29.14 -8.18 -9.06
CA ARG A 67 28.29 -7.27 -8.26
C ARG A 67 26.83 -7.67 -8.40
N ILE A 68 26.11 -7.53 -7.30
CA ILE A 68 24.66 -7.76 -7.24
C ILE A 68 23.91 -6.43 -7.31
N ALA A 69 22.70 -6.44 -7.87
CA ALA A 69 21.76 -5.31 -7.84
C ALA A 69 21.18 -5.15 -6.41
N PHE A 70 20.54 -4.01 -6.13
CA PHE A 70 20.11 -3.71 -4.76
C PHE A 70 19.15 -4.75 -4.18
N LEU A 71 18.15 -5.18 -4.95
CA LEU A 71 17.19 -6.20 -4.50
C LEU A 71 17.64 -7.64 -4.78
N GLU A 72 18.79 -7.84 -5.44
CA GLU A 72 19.23 -9.17 -5.84
C GLU A 72 19.46 -10.08 -4.65
N GLY A 73 18.77 -11.23 -4.67
CA GLY A 73 18.85 -12.21 -3.60
C GLY A 73 18.13 -11.83 -2.31
N ILE A 74 17.40 -10.70 -2.26
CA ILE A 74 16.67 -10.24 -1.08
C ILE A 74 15.19 -10.65 -1.18
N PRO A 75 14.65 -11.34 -0.14
CA PRO A 75 13.28 -11.84 -0.15
C PRO A 75 12.22 -10.75 -0.08
N GLY A 76 11.32 -10.72 -1.07
CA GLY A 76 10.18 -9.82 -1.11
C GLY A 76 8.89 -10.51 -1.54
N ALA A 77 7.76 -9.80 -1.42
CA ALA A 77 6.45 -10.35 -1.74
C ALA A 77 5.53 -9.32 -2.41
N ILE A 78 4.53 -9.81 -3.13
CA ILE A 78 3.77 -9.01 -4.09
C ILE A 78 2.27 -9.09 -3.78
N LYS A 79 1.59 -7.95 -3.64
CA LYS A 79 0.13 -7.91 -3.46
C LYS A 79 -0.59 -8.68 -4.57
N ASP A 80 -1.64 -9.38 -4.23
CA ASP A 80 -2.29 -10.37 -5.11
C ASP A 80 -3.14 -9.76 -6.24
N ASN A 81 -3.12 -8.45 -6.43
CA ASN A 81 -3.69 -7.78 -7.61
C ASN A 81 -2.65 -7.34 -8.65
N ILE A 82 -1.37 -7.63 -8.44
CA ILE A 82 -0.29 -7.36 -9.39
C ILE A 82 -0.01 -8.64 -10.17
N CYS A 83 -0.28 -8.63 -11.48
CA CYS A 83 -0.09 -9.78 -12.35
C CYS A 83 1.38 -10.24 -12.35
N THR A 84 1.58 -11.50 -11.94
CA THR A 84 2.88 -12.16 -11.91
C THR A 84 2.80 -13.40 -12.80
N LYS A 85 3.54 -13.41 -13.90
CA LYS A 85 3.50 -14.47 -14.91
C LYS A 85 3.74 -15.84 -14.29
N GLY A 86 2.81 -16.77 -14.57
CA GLY A 86 2.90 -18.15 -14.09
C GLY A 86 2.58 -18.34 -12.60
N VAL A 87 2.26 -17.27 -11.86
CA VAL A 87 1.88 -17.33 -10.44
C VAL A 87 0.42 -16.91 -10.29
N LYS A 88 -0.37 -17.72 -9.58
CA LYS A 88 -1.79 -17.43 -9.33
C LYS A 88 -1.96 -16.01 -8.80
N THR A 89 -2.90 -15.25 -9.40
CA THR A 89 -3.20 -13.86 -9.05
C THR A 89 -4.72 -13.70 -8.97
N THR A 90 -5.26 -13.69 -7.75
CA THR A 90 -6.70 -13.83 -7.50
C THR A 90 -7.40 -12.54 -7.11
N CYS A 91 -6.66 -11.48 -6.76
CA CYS A 91 -7.21 -10.28 -6.12
C CYS A 91 -8.01 -10.59 -4.85
N ALA A 92 -7.65 -11.65 -4.13
CA ALA A 92 -8.39 -12.19 -2.99
C ALA A 92 -9.88 -12.50 -3.29
N SER A 93 -10.22 -12.82 -4.55
CA SER A 93 -11.57 -13.09 -5.03
C SER A 93 -11.73 -14.50 -5.60
N LYS A 94 -12.91 -15.10 -5.37
CA LYS A 94 -13.27 -16.37 -5.99
C LYS A 94 -13.54 -16.25 -7.49
N ILE A 95 -13.80 -15.04 -8.00
CA ILE A 95 -13.98 -14.82 -9.45
C ILE A 95 -12.70 -15.07 -10.24
N LEU A 96 -11.52 -14.89 -9.62
CA LEU A 96 -10.21 -15.14 -10.21
C LEU A 96 -9.48 -16.33 -9.56
N GLU A 97 -10.17 -17.23 -8.87
CA GLU A 97 -9.56 -18.36 -8.13
C GLU A 97 -8.68 -19.28 -8.98
N ASN A 98 -8.91 -19.32 -10.29
CA ASN A 98 -8.18 -20.13 -11.27
C ASN A 98 -7.27 -19.31 -12.20
N PHE A 99 -7.15 -17.99 -11.98
CA PHE A 99 -6.41 -17.13 -12.88
C PHE A 99 -4.91 -17.19 -12.61
N VAL A 100 -4.16 -17.59 -13.65
CA VAL A 100 -2.70 -17.54 -13.69
C VAL A 100 -2.30 -16.63 -14.85
N PRO A 101 -1.77 -15.44 -14.59
CA PRO A 101 -1.43 -14.49 -15.65
C PRO A 101 -0.42 -15.07 -16.66
N PRO A 102 -0.66 -14.91 -17.98
CA PRO A 102 0.31 -15.28 -19.01
C PRO A 102 1.41 -14.21 -19.23
N TYR A 103 1.34 -13.09 -18.51
CA TYR A 103 2.24 -11.94 -18.62
C TYR A 103 2.52 -11.34 -17.23
N ASP A 104 3.60 -10.57 -17.15
CA ASP A 104 3.96 -9.79 -15.97
C ASP A 104 3.39 -8.38 -16.04
N ALA A 105 3.03 -7.82 -14.89
CA ALA A 105 2.89 -6.38 -14.74
C ALA A 105 4.25 -5.70 -15.04
N THR A 106 4.22 -4.46 -15.54
CA THR A 106 5.47 -3.71 -15.82
C THR A 106 6.38 -3.63 -14.61
N VAL A 107 5.82 -3.43 -13.41
CA VAL A 107 6.62 -3.43 -12.17
C VAL A 107 7.30 -4.77 -11.91
N MET A 108 6.67 -5.88 -12.27
CA MET A 108 7.27 -7.22 -12.12
C MET A 108 8.43 -7.43 -13.08
N GLY A 109 8.31 -6.92 -14.33
CA GLY A 109 9.43 -6.93 -15.29
C GLY A 109 10.62 -6.12 -14.78
N LYS A 110 10.40 -4.94 -14.20
CA LYS A 110 11.44 -4.10 -13.59
C LYS A 110 12.08 -4.78 -12.38
N ILE A 111 11.26 -5.35 -11.50
CA ILE A 111 11.73 -6.10 -10.33
C ILE A 111 12.53 -7.35 -10.74
N ALA A 112 12.06 -8.08 -11.76
CA ALA A 112 12.77 -9.26 -12.27
C ALA A 112 14.19 -8.93 -12.79
N ALA A 113 14.39 -7.71 -13.32
CA ALA A 113 15.72 -7.23 -13.74
C ALA A 113 16.70 -7.02 -12.59
N GLU A 114 16.19 -6.86 -11.38
CA GLU A 114 16.96 -6.80 -10.12
C GLU A 114 17.25 -8.20 -9.51
N HIS A 115 16.70 -9.27 -10.07
CA HIS A 115 16.88 -10.65 -9.61
C HIS A 115 16.58 -10.89 -8.11
N PRO A 116 15.48 -10.37 -7.54
CA PRO A 116 15.14 -10.61 -6.15
C PRO A 116 14.70 -12.06 -5.91
N VAL A 117 14.52 -12.40 -4.65
CA VAL A 117 13.81 -13.61 -4.23
C VAL A 117 12.34 -13.29 -4.02
N ILE A 118 11.43 -13.87 -4.80
CA ILE A 118 9.99 -13.65 -4.67
C ILE A 118 9.37 -14.78 -3.84
N LEU A 119 8.80 -14.43 -2.67
CA LEU A 119 8.26 -15.38 -1.71
C LEU A 119 6.80 -15.77 -2.00
N GLY A 120 6.06 -14.93 -2.73
CA GLY A 120 4.66 -15.23 -3.07
C GLY A 120 3.76 -14.01 -3.24
N LYS A 121 2.43 -14.29 -3.16
CA LYS A 121 1.35 -13.34 -3.35
C LYS A 121 0.65 -13.07 -2.02
N LEU A 122 0.49 -11.79 -1.70
CA LEU A 122 0.01 -11.30 -0.42
C LEU A 122 -1.48 -11.03 -0.42
N ASN A 123 -2.12 -11.39 0.70
CA ASN A 123 -3.54 -11.20 0.93
C ASN A 123 -3.93 -9.72 0.90
N MET A 124 -5.20 -9.46 0.59
CA MET A 124 -5.74 -8.13 0.41
C MET A 124 -7.27 -8.14 0.57
N ASP A 125 -7.89 -6.98 0.72
CA ASP A 125 -9.33 -6.90 0.49
C ASP A 125 -9.67 -7.20 -0.96
N GLU A 126 -10.76 -7.91 -1.21
CA GLU A 126 -11.18 -8.36 -2.53
C GLU A 126 -11.21 -7.21 -3.54
N PHE A 127 -10.49 -7.34 -4.67
CA PHE A 127 -10.30 -6.31 -5.70
C PHE A 127 -9.87 -4.94 -5.17
N ALA A 128 -9.11 -4.92 -4.08
CA ALA A 128 -8.67 -3.69 -3.39
C ALA A 128 -9.83 -2.85 -2.80
N MET A 129 -10.99 -3.46 -2.56
CA MET A 129 -12.20 -2.83 -2.03
C MET A 129 -12.36 -3.13 -0.54
N GLY A 130 -11.75 -2.33 0.30
CA GLY A 130 -11.80 -2.42 1.76
C GLY A 130 -10.68 -1.64 2.42
N GLY A 131 -10.70 -1.63 3.75
CA GLY A 131 -9.73 -0.92 4.60
C GLY A 131 -9.23 -1.76 5.77
N SER A 132 -9.45 -3.09 5.77
CA SER A 132 -9.12 -3.96 6.90
C SER A 132 -8.54 -5.33 6.53
N THR A 133 -8.58 -5.69 5.22
CA THR A 133 -8.23 -7.04 4.70
C THR A 133 -9.16 -8.16 5.22
N GLU A 134 -10.34 -7.78 5.75
CA GLU A 134 -11.38 -8.73 6.15
C GLU A 134 -12.25 -9.18 4.98
N ASN A 135 -12.26 -8.44 3.85
CA ASN A 135 -13.05 -8.76 2.66
C ASN A 135 -12.38 -9.80 1.74
N SER A 136 -11.26 -10.39 2.14
CA SER A 136 -10.66 -11.50 1.40
C SER A 136 -11.59 -12.70 1.34
N ALA A 137 -11.75 -13.30 0.15
CA ALA A 137 -12.56 -14.51 -0.03
C ALA A 137 -11.84 -15.80 0.43
N TYR A 138 -10.60 -15.69 0.94
CA TYR A 138 -9.78 -16.84 1.32
C TYR A 138 -9.56 -16.90 2.83
N GLN A 139 -9.02 -15.85 3.42
CA GLN A 139 -8.69 -15.79 4.85
C GLN A 139 -8.59 -14.33 5.30
N LYS A 140 -8.70 -14.09 6.59
CA LYS A 140 -8.36 -12.80 7.21
C LYS A 140 -6.86 -12.72 7.41
N THR A 141 -6.31 -11.51 7.35
CA THR A 141 -4.96 -11.21 7.80
C THR A 141 -5.04 -10.52 9.15
N HIS A 142 -4.19 -10.91 10.07
CA HIS A 142 -4.11 -10.38 11.42
C HIS A 142 -2.95 -9.40 11.56
N ASN A 143 -3.09 -8.42 12.43
CA ASN A 143 -2.04 -7.45 12.69
C ASN A 143 -0.93 -8.08 13.55
N PRO A 144 0.35 -8.06 13.12
CA PRO A 144 1.45 -8.63 13.88
C PRO A 144 1.65 -8.05 15.29
N TRP A 145 1.24 -6.80 15.52
CA TRP A 145 1.33 -6.15 16.85
C TRP A 145 0.24 -6.63 17.83
N ASN A 146 -0.90 -7.04 17.30
CA ASN A 146 -1.98 -7.64 18.06
C ASN A 146 -2.86 -8.46 17.11
N LEU A 147 -2.82 -9.77 17.25
CA LEU A 147 -3.54 -10.71 16.37
C LEU A 147 -5.08 -10.58 16.44
N ASP A 148 -5.63 -9.93 17.44
CA ASP A 148 -7.06 -9.63 17.51
C ASP A 148 -7.45 -8.40 16.68
N CYS A 149 -6.46 -7.64 16.14
CA CYS A 149 -6.66 -6.43 15.37
C CYS A 149 -6.45 -6.64 13.87
N VAL A 150 -7.05 -5.75 13.07
CA VAL A 150 -6.88 -5.72 11.62
C VAL A 150 -5.50 -5.15 11.24
N PRO A 151 -4.87 -5.61 10.15
CA PRO A 151 -3.62 -5.04 9.65
C PRO A 151 -3.85 -3.76 8.84
N GLY A 152 -5.13 -3.36 8.68
CA GLY A 152 -5.53 -2.37 7.68
C GLY A 152 -5.73 -2.98 6.30
N GLY A 153 -6.01 -2.13 5.31
CA GLY A 153 -6.26 -2.56 3.93
C GLY A 153 -6.32 -1.40 2.93
N SER A 154 -6.40 -1.77 1.68
CA SER A 154 -6.51 -3.14 1.13
C SER A 154 -5.18 -3.91 1.03
N SER A 155 -4.00 -3.30 1.25
CA SER A 155 -2.70 -3.99 1.22
C SER A 155 -2.29 -4.52 2.61
N GLY A 156 -3.23 -5.07 3.39
CA GLY A 156 -2.97 -5.55 4.76
C GLY A 156 -1.97 -6.69 4.79
N GLY A 157 -2.03 -7.64 3.84
CA GLY A 157 -1.03 -8.69 3.71
C GLY A 157 0.37 -8.14 3.44
N SER A 158 0.50 -7.06 2.65
CA SER A 158 1.81 -6.45 2.36
C SER A 158 2.41 -5.80 3.62
N ALA A 159 1.62 -5.06 4.37
CA ALA A 159 2.07 -4.43 5.61
C ALA A 159 2.36 -5.46 6.71
N ALA A 160 1.47 -6.44 6.88
CA ALA A 160 1.63 -7.51 7.87
C ALA A 160 2.86 -8.39 7.58
N ALA A 161 3.11 -8.76 6.32
CA ALA A 161 4.28 -9.58 5.96
C ALA A 161 5.61 -8.87 6.30
N VAL A 162 5.72 -7.57 6.02
CA VAL A 162 6.92 -6.78 6.37
C VAL A 162 7.03 -6.62 7.88
N ALA A 163 5.95 -6.30 8.58
CA ALA A 163 5.95 -6.15 10.03
C ALA A 163 6.29 -7.46 10.78
N ALA A 164 5.80 -8.61 10.26
CA ALA A 164 6.05 -9.92 10.83
C ALA A 164 7.45 -10.49 10.51
N GLY A 165 8.21 -9.87 9.59
CA GLY A 165 9.49 -10.40 9.10
C GLY A 165 9.35 -11.58 8.14
N THR A 166 8.17 -11.80 7.57
CA THR A 166 7.93 -12.83 6.54
C THR A 166 8.19 -12.32 5.11
N ALA A 167 8.49 -11.05 4.96
CA ALA A 167 9.07 -10.43 3.77
C ALA A 167 9.95 -9.25 4.20
N VAL A 168 11.07 -9.02 3.52
CA VAL A 168 11.96 -7.88 3.79
C VAL A 168 11.35 -6.60 3.19
N TRP A 169 10.76 -6.71 2.01
CA TRP A 169 10.05 -5.66 1.30
C TRP A 169 8.80 -6.23 0.61
N ALA A 170 7.82 -5.36 0.35
CA ALA A 170 6.64 -5.75 -0.39
C ALA A 170 6.17 -4.65 -1.35
N LEU A 171 5.38 -5.05 -2.37
CA LEU A 171 4.58 -4.11 -3.15
C LEU A 171 3.12 -4.14 -2.69
N GLY A 172 2.53 -2.95 -2.62
CA GLY A 172 1.11 -2.73 -2.42
C GLY A 172 0.47 -1.96 -3.56
N SER A 173 -0.82 -1.70 -3.47
CA SER A 173 -1.54 -0.75 -4.31
C SER A 173 -2.42 0.17 -3.47
N ASP A 174 -2.55 1.42 -3.87
CA ASP A 174 -3.24 2.47 -3.13
C ASP A 174 -4.20 3.23 -4.05
N THR A 175 -5.48 3.14 -3.78
CA THR A 175 -6.56 3.81 -4.49
C THR A 175 -7.20 4.92 -3.65
N GLY A 176 -7.27 4.69 -2.32
CA GLY A 176 -7.82 5.63 -1.35
C GLY A 176 -7.06 5.67 -0.02
N GLY A 177 -5.87 5.06 0.05
CA GLY A 177 -5.08 4.92 1.28
C GLY A 177 -4.49 3.53 1.47
N SER A 178 -4.75 2.62 0.53
CA SER A 178 -4.54 1.17 0.71
C SER A 178 -3.08 0.70 0.77
N ILE A 179 -2.08 1.58 0.74
CA ILE A 179 -0.69 1.33 1.13
C ILE A 179 -0.42 2.01 2.47
N ARG A 180 -0.77 3.29 2.58
CA ARG A 180 -0.41 4.16 3.70
C ARG A 180 -1.13 3.78 4.98
N GLN A 181 -2.42 3.50 4.91
CA GLN A 181 -3.22 3.13 6.09
C GLN A 181 -2.76 1.79 6.68
N PRO A 182 -2.61 0.66 5.92
CA PRO A 182 -2.09 -0.56 6.52
C PRO A 182 -0.62 -0.43 6.97
N ALA A 183 0.20 0.40 6.33
CA ALA A 183 1.55 0.71 6.81
C ALA A 183 1.51 1.39 8.19
N SER A 184 0.61 2.36 8.39
CA SER A 184 0.37 2.99 9.69
C SER A 184 -0.06 1.99 10.76
N PHE A 185 -0.99 1.09 10.44
CA PHE A 185 -1.53 0.12 11.38
C PHE A 185 -0.53 -0.98 11.77
N CYS A 186 0.39 -1.31 10.86
CA CYS A 186 1.41 -2.34 11.08
C CYS A 186 2.78 -1.77 11.50
N GLY A 187 2.94 -0.46 11.65
CA GLY A 187 4.20 0.16 12.09
C GLY A 187 5.34 0.01 11.08
N VAL A 188 5.03 0.11 9.79
CA VAL A 188 5.99 0.05 8.69
C VAL A 188 5.90 1.28 7.80
N VAL A 189 6.83 1.46 6.88
CA VAL A 189 6.82 2.53 5.89
C VAL A 189 6.02 2.12 4.68
N GLY A 190 5.08 2.97 4.24
CA GLY A 190 4.31 2.73 3.03
C GLY A 190 4.15 3.99 2.20
N MET A 191 4.52 3.92 0.92
CA MET A 191 4.50 5.09 0.04
C MET A 191 3.60 4.89 -1.16
N LYS A 192 2.68 5.84 -1.37
CA LYS A 192 1.97 6.00 -2.62
C LYS A 192 2.68 7.07 -3.46
N PRO A 193 3.33 6.72 -4.59
CA PRO A 193 3.91 7.71 -5.49
C PRO A 193 2.85 8.61 -6.13
N THR A 194 3.29 9.66 -6.81
CA THR A 194 2.44 10.45 -7.72
C THR A 194 1.72 9.54 -8.71
N TYR A 195 0.45 9.81 -8.98
CA TYR A 195 -0.31 9.08 -9.99
C TYR A 195 0.41 9.09 -11.34
N GLY A 196 0.63 7.91 -11.91
CA GLY A 196 1.38 7.71 -13.15
C GLY A 196 2.92 7.68 -12.99
N ARG A 197 3.47 7.83 -11.78
CA ARG A 197 4.92 7.70 -11.54
C ARG A 197 5.39 6.25 -11.68
N VAL A 198 4.54 5.31 -11.32
CA VAL A 198 4.72 3.86 -11.49
C VAL A 198 3.62 3.36 -12.42
N SER A 199 3.99 2.57 -13.42
CA SER A 199 3.03 2.00 -14.38
C SER A 199 1.97 1.16 -13.70
N ARG A 200 0.73 1.26 -14.19
CA ARG A 200 -0.41 0.43 -13.80
C ARG A 200 -0.65 -0.75 -14.75
N TYR A 201 0.15 -0.91 -15.80
CA TYR A 201 0.01 -2.06 -16.69
C TYR A 201 0.23 -3.37 -15.94
N GLY A 202 -0.77 -4.26 -15.98
CA GLY A 202 -0.77 -5.51 -15.24
C GLY A 202 -1.20 -5.40 -13.77
N LEU A 203 -1.55 -4.20 -13.28
CA LEU A 203 -2.33 -4.05 -12.05
C LEU A 203 -3.81 -4.31 -12.37
N VAL A 204 -4.43 -5.26 -11.68
CA VAL A 204 -5.88 -5.48 -11.81
C VAL A 204 -6.62 -4.28 -11.26
N ALA A 205 -7.38 -3.61 -12.14
CA ALA A 205 -7.94 -2.30 -11.84
C ALA A 205 -9.12 -2.36 -10.86
N TYR A 206 -9.04 -1.50 -9.83
CA TYR A 206 -10.20 -1.08 -9.04
C TYR A 206 -10.77 0.23 -9.60
N ALA A 207 -10.06 1.34 -9.48
CA ALA A 207 -10.45 2.65 -9.97
C ALA A 207 -9.32 3.26 -10.81
N SER A 208 -9.47 3.22 -12.13
CA SER A 208 -8.40 3.50 -13.10
C SER A 208 -7.79 4.90 -12.98
N SER A 209 -8.56 5.88 -12.50
CA SER A 209 -8.10 7.25 -12.30
C SER A 209 -7.41 7.51 -10.95
N LEU A 210 -7.31 6.48 -10.09
CA LEU A 210 -6.83 6.61 -8.71
C LEU A 210 -5.77 5.58 -8.34
N ASP A 211 -5.84 4.36 -8.88
CA ASP A 211 -4.96 3.23 -8.53
C ASP A 211 -3.48 3.56 -8.75
N GLN A 212 -2.63 3.22 -7.77
CA GLN A 212 -1.19 3.39 -7.87
C GLN A 212 -0.47 2.28 -7.11
N ILE A 213 0.56 1.66 -7.73
CA ILE A 213 1.46 0.72 -7.05
C ILE A 213 2.52 1.50 -6.29
N GLY A 214 2.93 0.98 -5.14
CA GLY A 214 4.02 1.55 -4.36
C GLY A 214 4.63 0.57 -3.36
N PRO A 215 5.79 0.94 -2.77
CA PRO A 215 6.52 0.12 -1.83
C PRO A 215 5.89 0.10 -0.44
N VAL A 216 6.09 -1.04 0.23
CA VAL A 216 5.91 -1.24 1.67
C VAL A 216 7.22 -1.83 2.20
N THR A 217 7.86 -1.14 3.12
CA THR A 217 9.21 -1.47 3.60
C THR A 217 9.34 -1.21 5.09
N ARG A 218 10.43 -1.65 5.68
CA ARG A 218 10.69 -1.46 7.08
C ARG A 218 11.08 -0.02 7.42
N ASP A 219 11.86 0.60 6.53
CA ASP A 219 12.40 1.95 6.68
C ASP A 219 12.30 2.77 5.38
N VAL A 220 12.63 4.05 5.47
CA VAL A 220 12.58 5.01 4.36
C VAL A 220 13.70 4.76 3.34
N THR A 221 14.84 4.23 3.77
CA THR A 221 15.96 3.88 2.88
C THR A 221 15.54 2.82 1.87
N ASP A 222 14.98 1.72 2.36
CA ASP A 222 14.48 0.65 1.51
C ASP A 222 13.33 1.13 0.61
N CYS A 223 12.45 2.00 1.14
CA CYS A 223 11.36 2.61 0.38
C CYS A 223 11.89 3.38 -0.85
N ALA A 224 12.93 4.19 -0.68
CA ALA A 224 13.55 4.93 -1.76
C ALA A 224 14.20 3.99 -2.81
N HIS A 225 14.87 2.95 -2.37
CA HIS A 225 15.47 1.95 -3.27
C HIS A 225 14.41 1.18 -4.07
N VAL A 226 13.37 0.67 -3.43
CA VAL A 226 12.28 -0.03 -4.12
C VAL A 226 11.58 0.91 -5.12
N LEU A 227 11.37 2.18 -4.74
CA LEU A 227 10.78 3.16 -5.64
C LEU A 227 11.68 3.44 -6.86
N ASN A 228 13.01 3.50 -6.69
CA ASN A 228 13.94 3.62 -7.83
C ASN A 228 13.75 2.51 -8.85
N VAL A 229 13.53 1.28 -8.38
CA VAL A 229 13.33 0.12 -9.26
C VAL A 229 12.02 0.21 -10.03
N ILE A 230 10.91 0.52 -9.36
CA ILE A 230 9.57 0.41 -9.96
C ILE A 230 9.12 1.66 -10.71
N ALA A 231 9.69 2.85 -10.43
CA ALA A 231 9.29 4.12 -11.06
C ALA A 231 9.72 4.22 -12.52
N GLY A 232 9.05 5.07 -13.29
CA GLY A 232 9.40 5.47 -14.65
C GLY A 232 8.34 5.22 -15.70
N HIS A 233 8.54 5.84 -16.84
CA HIS A 233 7.61 5.81 -17.97
C HIS A 233 7.42 4.40 -18.54
N ASP A 234 6.20 4.11 -18.94
CA ASP A 234 5.79 2.89 -19.62
C ASP A 234 4.81 3.20 -20.75
N ALA A 235 5.18 2.84 -21.97
CA ALA A 235 4.33 3.01 -23.15
C ALA A 235 3.06 2.13 -23.12
N MET A 236 3.01 1.10 -22.29
CA MET A 236 1.84 0.23 -22.11
C MET A 236 0.78 0.86 -21.20
N ASP A 237 1.12 1.93 -20.47
CA ASP A 237 0.19 2.68 -19.62
C ASP A 237 0.11 4.13 -20.08
N SER A 238 -1.00 4.49 -20.73
CA SER A 238 -1.22 5.84 -21.27
C SER A 238 -1.26 6.93 -20.21
N THR A 239 -1.39 6.57 -18.93
CA THR A 239 -1.37 7.51 -17.80
C THR A 239 0.02 7.65 -17.19
N SER A 240 0.99 6.87 -17.66
CA SER A 240 2.36 6.87 -17.13
C SER A 240 3.08 8.20 -17.45
N SER A 241 3.66 8.81 -16.42
CA SER A 241 4.40 10.07 -16.53
C SER A 241 5.69 9.92 -17.35
N THR A 242 5.94 10.86 -18.23
CA THR A 242 7.21 10.96 -18.98
C THR A 242 8.30 11.75 -18.25
N ALA A 243 8.00 12.29 -17.07
CA ALA A 243 8.98 13.02 -16.27
C ALA A 243 10.15 12.12 -15.87
N PRO A 244 11.40 12.62 -15.92
CA PRO A 244 12.56 11.87 -15.49
C PRO A 244 12.41 11.30 -14.08
N VAL A 245 12.96 10.12 -13.83
CA VAL A 245 13.05 9.53 -12.51
C VAL A 245 14.39 9.96 -11.91
N PRO A 246 14.40 10.70 -10.79
CA PRO A 246 15.62 10.96 -10.07
C PRO A 246 16.08 9.68 -9.33
N ASP A 247 17.31 9.70 -8.85
CA ASP A 247 17.77 8.72 -7.88
C ASP A 247 17.28 9.15 -6.47
N TYR A 248 16.21 8.54 -6.01
CA TYR A 248 15.55 8.89 -4.75
C TYR A 248 16.44 8.71 -3.53
N THR A 249 17.46 7.83 -3.59
CA THR A 249 18.39 7.64 -2.48
C THR A 249 19.25 8.87 -2.20
N LYS A 250 19.46 9.72 -3.21
CA LYS A 250 20.19 10.99 -3.04
C LYS A 250 19.44 12.03 -2.23
N ALA A 251 18.14 11.86 -2.07
CA ALA A 251 17.33 12.74 -1.22
C ALA A 251 17.39 12.38 0.27
N LEU A 252 17.96 11.22 0.63
CA LEU A 252 18.02 10.74 2.01
C LEU A 252 19.05 11.52 2.81
N THR A 253 18.65 12.67 3.32
CA THR A 253 19.45 13.55 4.17
C THR A 253 18.65 13.95 5.41
N GLU A 254 19.34 14.20 6.51
CA GLU A 254 18.71 14.58 7.79
C GLU A 254 18.36 16.09 7.84
N ASP A 255 18.67 16.86 6.79
CA ASP A 255 18.46 18.29 6.77
C ASP A 255 17.01 18.64 6.39
N VAL A 256 16.27 19.12 7.39
CA VAL A 256 14.93 19.70 7.24
C VAL A 256 14.86 21.18 7.65
N LYS A 257 16.01 21.83 7.85
CA LYS A 257 16.06 23.23 8.22
C LYS A 257 15.42 24.11 7.15
N GLY A 258 14.45 24.93 7.56
CA GLY A 258 13.70 25.80 6.67
C GLY A 258 12.67 25.09 5.79
N LEU A 259 12.46 23.77 5.97
CA LEU A 259 11.38 23.05 5.30
C LEU A 259 10.02 23.60 5.78
N LYS A 260 9.20 24.06 4.84
CA LYS A 260 7.88 24.62 5.15
C LYS A 260 6.84 23.52 5.19
N ILE A 261 6.28 23.31 6.37
CA ILE A 261 5.29 22.27 6.67
C ILE A 261 3.90 22.90 6.81
N GLY A 262 2.94 22.43 6.03
CA GLY A 262 1.53 22.79 6.17
C GLY A 262 0.81 21.82 7.10
N LEU A 263 0.09 22.33 8.09
CA LEU A 263 -0.75 21.54 8.98
C LEU A 263 -2.23 21.85 8.69
N PRO A 264 -2.95 20.99 7.94
CA PRO A 264 -4.33 21.27 7.58
C PRO A 264 -5.26 21.02 8.78
N LYS A 265 -6.02 22.04 9.18
CA LYS A 265 -6.94 21.94 10.32
C LYS A 265 -8.06 20.91 10.11
N GLU A 266 -8.45 20.69 8.85
CA GLU A 266 -9.51 19.74 8.46
C GLU A 266 -9.13 18.28 8.67
N TYR A 267 -7.84 17.95 8.84
CA TYR A 267 -7.39 16.58 9.11
C TYR A 267 -7.45 16.21 10.60
N PHE A 268 -7.62 17.20 11.48
CA PHE A 268 -7.85 16.95 12.93
C PHE A 268 -9.36 16.91 13.18
N VAL A 269 -9.97 15.80 12.72
CA VAL A 269 -11.43 15.63 12.70
C VAL A 269 -12.00 15.38 14.10
N LYS A 270 -13.25 15.79 14.31
CA LYS A 270 -13.97 15.46 15.54
C LYS A 270 -14.15 13.94 15.66
N GLY A 271 -13.70 13.38 16.77
CA GLY A 271 -13.76 11.94 17.03
C GLY A 271 -12.47 11.20 16.65
N MET A 272 -11.40 11.92 16.27
CA MET A 272 -10.07 11.34 16.18
C MET A 272 -9.64 10.77 17.53
N ASP A 273 -8.93 9.66 17.51
CA ASP A 273 -8.36 9.06 18.72
C ASP A 273 -7.32 9.99 19.35
N ALA A 274 -7.37 10.15 20.67
CA ALA A 274 -6.52 11.09 21.39
C ALA A 274 -5.02 10.71 21.33
N ASP A 275 -4.70 9.41 21.27
CA ASP A 275 -3.32 8.95 21.14
C ASP A 275 -2.77 9.28 19.74
N VAL A 276 -3.62 9.18 18.69
CA VAL A 276 -3.26 9.59 17.33
C VAL A 276 -2.98 11.09 17.29
N GLU A 277 -3.90 11.92 17.77
CA GLU A 277 -3.70 13.37 17.77
C GLU A 277 -2.43 13.75 18.53
N LYS A 278 -2.20 13.15 19.70
CA LYS A 278 -1.01 13.40 20.53
C LYS A 278 0.28 13.01 19.80
N ALA A 279 0.34 11.84 19.17
CA ALA A 279 1.52 11.36 18.44
C ALA A 279 1.84 12.28 17.25
N ILE A 280 0.83 12.67 16.47
CA ILE A 280 1.02 13.56 15.32
C ILE A 280 1.49 14.95 15.77
N ARG A 281 0.88 15.54 16.79
CA ARG A 281 1.32 16.85 17.30
C ARG A 281 2.73 16.80 17.85
N LYS A 282 3.13 15.68 18.47
CA LYS A 282 4.52 15.48 18.91
C LYS A 282 5.46 15.42 17.71
N ALA A 283 5.14 14.62 16.68
CA ALA A 283 5.96 14.55 15.47
C ALA A 283 6.14 15.92 14.80
N ILE A 284 5.08 16.74 14.74
CA ILE A 284 5.18 18.12 14.23
C ILE A 284 6.11 18.96 15.07
N ALA A 285 6.02 18.90 16.41
CA ALA A 285 6.93 19.63 17.30
C ALA A 285 8.39 19.16 17.16
N ASP A 286 8.61 17.89 16.90
CA ASP A 286 9.95 17.35 16.63
C ASP A 286 10.54 17.96 15.33
N PHE A 287 9.73 18.11 14.26
CA PHE A 287 10.16 18.82 13.04
C PHE A 287 10.49 20.29 13.30
N GLU A 288 9.70 21.00 14.12
CA GLU A 288 10.02 22.39 14.52
C GLU A 288 11.34 22.44 15.27
N ALA A 289 11.60 21.50 16.18
CA ALA A 289 12.87 21.41 16.90
C ALA A 289 14.06 21.11 15.98
N MET A 290 13.86 20.39 14.87
CA MET A 290 14.86 20.17 13.82
C MET A 290 15.02 21.36 12.87
N GLY A 291 14.26 22.44 13.07
CA GLY A 291 14.38 23.71 12.34
C GLY A 291 13.45 23.85 11.14
N ALA A 292 12.43 23.03 11.01
CA ALA A 292 11.36 23.23 10.02
C ALA A 292 10.42 24.38 10.44
N GLU A 293 9.72 24.96 9.46
CA GLU A 293 8.75 26.04 9.65
C GLU A 293 7.33 25.48 9.51
N VAL A 294 6.59 25.42 10.62
CA VAL A 294 5.21 24.88 10.61
C VAL A 294 4.20 26.02 10.49
N THR A 295 3.23 25.85 9.59
CA THR A 295 2.15 26.82 9.36
C THR A 295 0.82 26.09 9.24
N GLU A 296 -0.20 26.58 9.94
CA GLU A 296 -1.57 26.10 9.75
C GLU A 296 -2.07 26.48 8.35
N ILE A 297 -2.68 25.54 7.66
CA ILE A 297 -3.29 25.72 6.34
C ILE A 297 -4.73 25.24 6.35
N THR A 298 -5.46 25.53 5.29
CA THR A 298 -6.84 25.06 5.11
C THR A 298 -6.98 24.35 3.76
N LEU A 299 -7.72 23.26 3.75
CA LEU A 299 -8.11 22.47 2.58
C LEU A 299 -9.66 22.32 2.60
N PRO A 300 -10.41 23.40 2.28
CA PRO A 300 -11.83 23.53 2.61
C PRO A 300 -12.74 22.50 1.93
N HIS A 301 -12.31 21.87 0.82
CA HIS A 301 -13.09 20.85 0.14
C HIS A 301 -12.80 19.43 0.64
N THR A 302 -11.93 19.24 1.63
CA THR A 302 -11.64 17.94 2.25
C THR A 302 -12.88 17.27 2.83
N ASP A 303 -13.83 18.04 3.38
CA ASP A 303 -15.11 17.55 3.91
C ASP A 303 -15.94 16.78 2.87
N TYR A 304 -15.74 17.05 1.59
CA TYR A 304 -16.44 16.37 0.51
C TYR A 304 -15.66 15.19 -0.08
N ALA A 305 -14.40 14.99 0.33
CA ALA A 305 -13.50 14.03 -0.31
C ALA A 305 -14.00 12.59 -0.22
N ILE A 306 -14.48 12.17 0.96
CA ILE A 306 -15.02 10.81 1.15
C ILE A 306 -16.22 10.56 0.23
N SER A 307 -17.21 11.45 0.22
CA SER A 307 -18.39 11.32 -0.65
C SER A 307 -18.01 11.33 -2.13
N THR A 308 -17.05 12.17 -2.51
CA THR A 308 -16.54 12.26 -3.89
C THR A 308 -15.84 10.95 -4.30
N TYR A 309 -15.00 10.41 -3.45
CA TYR A 309 -14.31 9.16 -3.69
C TYR A 309 -15.28 7.98 -3.85
N TYR A 310 -16.26 7.86 -2.93
CA TYR A 310 -17.24 6.76 -2.96
C TYR A 310 -18.31 6.91 -4.05
N LEU A 311 -18.26 7.99 -4.84
CA LEU A 311 -19.00 8.12 -6.11
C LEU A 311 -18.10 7.75 -7.30
N ILE A 312 -16.86 8.25 -7.35
CA ILE A 312 -15.95 8.04 -8.48
C ILE A 312 -15.43 6.59 -8.49
N ALA A 313 -14.84 6.12 -7.40
CA ALA A 313 -14.19 4.82 -7.36
C ALA A 313 -15.17 3.64 -7.61
N PRO A 314 -16.38 3.58 -7.01
CA PRO A 314 -17.37 2.57 -7.36
C PRO A 314 -17.87 2.67 -8.81
N ALA A 315 -18.00 3.87 -9.37
CA ALA A 315 -18.40 4.04 -10.78
C ALA A 315 -17.34 3.44 -11.73
N GLU A 316 -16.06 3.72 -11.48
CA GLU A 316 -14.95 3.13 -12.23
C GLU A 316 -14.84 1.61 -12.00
N ALA A 317 -15.07 1.15 -10.76
CA ALA A 317 -15.11 -0.28 -10.42
C ALA A 317 -16.22 -1.02 -11.19
N ALA A 318 -17.42 -0.45 -11.26
CA ALA A 318 -18.52 -1.05 -11.99
C ALA A 318 -18.15 -1.32 -13.45
N THR A 319 -17.47 -0.36 -14.11
CA THR A 319 -16.96 -0.52 -15.48
C THR A 319 -15.76 -1.47 -15.55
N ASN A 320 -14.79 -1.37 -14.63
CA ASN A 320 -13.61 -2.23 -14.67
C ASN A 320 -13.93 -3.70 -14.39
N LEU A 321 -14.91 -4.00 -13.54
CA LEU A 321 -15.28 -5.36 -13.18
C LEU A 321 -16.38 -5.96 -14.06
N GLU A 322 -16.90 -5.26 -15.05
CA GLU A 322 -17.90 -5.79 -16.00
C GLU A 322 -17.36 -6.99 -16.79
N ARG A 323 -16.04 -7.02 -17.06
CA ARG A 323 -15.35 -8.07 -17.79
C ARG A 323 -15.32 -9.43 -17.09
N TYR A 324 -15.58 -9.48 -15.81
CA TYR A 324 -15.68 -10.72 -15.03
C TYR A 324 -17.11 -11.23 -15.05
N ASP A 325 -17.49 -11.84 -16.16
CA ASP A 325 -18.86 -12.20 -16.51
C ASP A 325 -19.08 -13.74 -16.64
N GLY A 326 -18.01 -14.52 -16.45
CA GLY A 326 -18.01 -15.96 -16.62
C GLY A 326 -17.79 -16.43 -18.06
N VAL A 327 -17.53 -15.51 -19.02
CA VAL A 327 -17.31 -15.83 -20.43
C VAL A 327 -15.84 -15.69 -20.82
N SER A 328 -15.26 -14.48 -20.61
CA SER A 328 -13.95 -14.12 -21.15
C SER A 328 -12.81 -14.74 -20.36
N TYR A 329 -12.83 -14.66 -19.02
CA TYR A 329 -11.84 -15.24 -18.11
C TYR A 329 -12.36 -15.25 -16.68
N GLY A 330 -11.64 -15.97 -15.79
CA GLY A 330 -12.03 -16.17 -14.42
C GLY A 330 -12.86 -17.40 -14.20
N ALA A 331 -13.47 -17.51 -13.02
CA ALA A 331 -14.36 -18.59 -12.66
C ALA A 331 -15.70 -18.47 -13.41
N ARG A 332 -16.36 -19.62 -13.62
CA ARG A 332 -17.68 -19.70 -14.23
C ARG A 332 -18.58 -20.64 -13.43
N VAL A 333 -19.81 -20.22 -13.23
CA VAL A 333 -20.89 -21.05 -12.68
C VAL A 333 -21.90 -21.29 -13.78
N ASP A 334 -22.19 -22.55 -14.12
CA ASP A 334 -23.10 -22.89 -15.20
C ASP A 334 -24.55 -22.49 -14.91
N GLY A 335 -25.27 -22.07 -15.92
CA GLY A 335 -26.69 -21.70 -15.91
C GLY A 335 -27.45 -22.33 -17.05
N ALA A 336 -28.78 -22.25 -17.02
CA ALA A 336 -29.63 -22.76 -18.10
C ALA A 336 -29.45 -21.94 -19.40
N ASP A 337 -29.10 -20.67 -19.27
CA ASP A 337 -28.78 -19.78 -20.39
C ASP A 337 -27.64 -18.83 -19.98
N ILE A 338 -27.23 -17.95 -20.91
CA ILE A 338 -26.12 -17.01 -20.70
C ILE A 338 -26.43 -15.99 -19.60
N VAL A 339 -27.67 -15.56 -19.44
CA VAL A 339 -28.10 -14.59 -18.45
C VAL A 339 -28.01 -15.20 -17.03
N GLU A 340 -28.54 -16.43 -16.91
CA GLU A 340 -28.45 -17.17 -15.63
C GLU A 340 -26.99 -17.48 -15.28
N MET A 341 -26.18 -17.91 -16.25
CA MET A 341 -24.77 -18.19 -16.07
C MET A 341 -24.01 -16.96 -15.57
N MET A 342 -24.14 -15.78 -16.21
CA MET A 342 -23.53 -14.53 -15.79
C MET A 342 -24.02 -14.11 -14.42
N THR A 343 -25.32 -14.20 -14.16
CA THR A 343 -25.93 -13.83 -12.88
C THR A 343 -25.39 -14.68 -11.74
N LYS A 344 -25.38 -16.01 -11.90
CA LYS A 344 -24.85 -16.95 -10.90
C LYS A 344 -23.36 -16.71 -10.67
N THR A 345 -22.57 -16.60 -11.73
CA THR A 345 -21.13 -16.37 -11.64
C THR A 345 -20.83 -15.13 -10.80
N ARG A 346 -21.45 -14.01 -11.10
CA ARG A 346 -21.19 -12.75 -10.40
C ARG A 346 -21.76 -12.73 -8.97
N SER A 347 -22.93 -13.31 -8.73
CA SER A 347 -23.53 -13.35 -7.39
C SER A 347 -22.81 -14.30 -6.44
N GLU A 348 -22.29 -15.44 -6.93
CA GLU A 348 -21.64 -16.44 -6.08
C GLU A 348 -20.14 -16.21 -5.91
N LYS A 349 -19.47 -15.57 -6.90
CA LYS A 349 -18.02 -15.46 -6.93
C LYS A 349 -17.48 -14.10 -6.49
N PHE A 350 -18.31 -13.03 -6.47
CA PHE A 350 -17.96 -11.76 -5.83
C PHE A 350 -18.44 -11.70 -4.39
N GLY A 351 -17.60 -11.13 -3.53
CA GLY A 351 -17.93 -10.84 -2.14
C GLY A 351 -18.92 -9.67 -2.00
N GLU A 352 -19.45 -9.51 -0.79
CA GLU A 352 -20.53 -8.55 -0.52
C GLU A 352 -20.12 -7.09 -0.74
N GLU A 353 -18.89 -6.71 -0.33
CA GLU A 353 -18.42 -5.34 -0.51
C GLU A 353 -18.21 -4.99 -1.98
N VAL A 354 -17.67 -5.91 -2.77
CA VAL A 354 -17.52 -5.73 -4.23
C VAL A 354 -18.88 -5.57 -4.90
N LYS A 355 -19.84 -6.42 -4.56
CA LYS A 355 -21.23 -6.31 -5.08
C LYS A 355 -21.86 -4.97 -4.71
N ARG A 356 -21.68 -4.51 -3.46
CA ARG A 356 -22.18 -3.21 -2.98
C ARG A 356 -21.61 -2.07 -3.81
N ARG A 357 -20.29 -2.03 -4.02
CA ARG A 357 -19.64 -0.97 -4.80
C ARG A 357 -20.02 -1.00 -6.27
N ILE A 358 -20.16 -2.18 -6.88
CA ILE A 358 -20.68 -2.30 -8.25
C ILE A 358 -22.10 -1.73 -8.35
N MET A 359 -22.99 -2.00 -7.39
CA MET A 359 -24.34 -1.46 -7.36
C MET A 359 -24.37 0.06 -7.19
N ILE A 360 -23.57 0.61 -6.29
CA ILE A 360 -23.41 2.07 -6.11
C ILE A 360 -22.89 2.72 -7.40
N GLY A 361 -21.88 2.10 -8.03
CA GLY A 361 -21.31 2.59 -9.28
C GLY A 361 -22.31 2.61 -10.43
N ASN A 362 -23.02 1.50 -10.63
CA ASN A 362 -24.07 1.42 -11.64
C ASN A 362 -25.18 2.45 -11.42
N TYR A 363 -25.57 2.69 -10.17
CA TYR A 363 -26.54 3.72 -9.84
C TYR A 363 -26.02 5.13 -10.21
N ALA A 364 -24.77 5.45 -9.83
CA ALA A 364 -24.17 6.75 -10.14
C ALA A 364 -24.00 7.00 -11.66
N LEU A 365 -23.82 5.92 -12.44
CA LEU A 365 -23.66 5.98 -13.91
C LEU A 365 -24.99 5.88 -14.68
N SER A 366 -26.10 5.56 -14.01
CA SER A 366 -27.38 5.34 -14.69
C SER A 366 -27.99 6.64 -15.25
N ALA A 367 -28.87 6.49 -16.27
CA ALA A 367 -29.54 7.60 -16.91
C ALA A 367 -30.34 8.44 -15.90
N GLY A 368 -30.17 9.75 -15.95
CA GLY A 368 -30.78 10.71 -15.01
C GLY A 368 -29.98 10.96 -13.73
N TYR A 369 -29.01 10.12 -13.39
CA TYR A 369 -28.17 10.26 -12.21
C TYR A 369 -26.71 10.61 -12.52
N TYR A 370 -26.24 10.32 -13.73
CA TYR A 370 -24.87 10.58 -14.17
C TYR A 370 -24.41 12.03 -13.90
N ASP A 371 -25.19 13.01 -14.31
CA ASP A 371 -24.86 14.43 -14.13
C ASP A 371 -24.94 14.84 -12.66
N ALA A 372 -25.94 14.32 -11.93
CA ALA A 372 -26.20 14.67 -10.54
C ALA A 372 -25.18 14.10 -9.56
N TYR A 373 -24.61 12.93 -9.86
CA TYR A 373 -23.68 12.23 -8.98
C TYR A 373 -22.27 12.16 -9.56
N TYR A 374 -22.05 11.41 -10.65
CA TYR A 374 -20.70 11.15 -11.16
C TYR A 374 -20.03 12.42 -11.68
N LEU A 375 -20.68 13.16 -12.58
CA LEU A 375 -20.10 14.39 -13.12
C LEU A 375 -19.91 15.46 -12.03
N LYS A 376 -20.84 15.55 -11.08
CA LYS A 376 -20.70 16.44 -9.92
C LYS A 376 -19.50 16.06 -9.06
N ALA A 377 -19.28 14.76 -8.80
CA ALA A 377 -18.13 14.27 -8.05
C ALA A 377 -16.81 14.62 -8.77
N LEU A 378 -16.73 14.49 -10.11
CA LEU A 378 -15.56 14.93 -10.87
C LEU A 378 -15.27 16.43 -10.72
N LYS A 379 -16.32 17.28 -10.69
CA LYS A 379 -16.16 18.72 -10.43
C LYS A 379 -15.63 18.97 -9.01
N VAL A 380 -16.15 18.27 -8.01
CA VAL A 380 -15.64 18.39 -6.62
C VAL A 380 -14.20 17.90 -6.51
N ARG A 381 -13.84 16.81 -7.21
CA ARG A 381 -12.45 16.36 -7.30
C ARG A 381 -11.51 17.50 -7.76
N THR A 382 -11.92 18.27 -8.76
CA THR A 382 -11.13 19.42 -9.22
C THR A 382 -10.95 20.49 -8.13
N LEU A 383 -11.95 20.72 -7.29
CA LEU A 383 -11.84 21.64 -6.15
C LEU A 383 -10.88 21.12 -5.09
N VAL A 384 -10.93 19.81 -4.77
CA VAL A 384 -9.96 19.18 -3.87
C VAL A 384 -8.53 19.32 -4.41
N GLN A 385 -8.31 19.09 -5.72
CA GLN A 385 -7.01 19.31 -6.36
C GLN A 385 -6.55 20.77 -6.23
N GLN A 386 -7.47 21.72 -6.38
CA GLN A 386 -7.17 23.15 -6.26
C GLN A 386 -6.72 23.53 -4.85
N ASP A 387 -7.36 22.97 -3.80
CA ASP A 387 -6.96 23.21 -2.41
C ASP A 387 -5.48 22.86 -2.19
N PHE A 388 -5.04 21.67 -2.64
CA PHE A 388 -3.64 21.26 -2.55
C PHE A 388 -2.73 22.16 -3.40
N THR A 389 -3.15 22.52 -4.61
CA THR A 389 -2.39 23.43 -5.50
C THR A 389 -2.14 24.77 -4.82
N ASP A 390 -3.14 25.33 -4.14
CA ASP A 390 -3.04 26.61 -3.44
C ASP A 390 -2.23 26.49 -2.15
N ALA A 391 -2.36 25.40 -1.40
CA ALA A 391 -1.56 25.11 -0.22
C ALA A 391 -0.07 25.02 -0.58
N PHE A 392 0.26 24.29 -1.63
CA PHE A 392 1.66 24.09 -2.08
C PHE A 392 2.32 25.34 -2.71
N LYS A 393 1.62 26.45 -2.86
CA LYS A 393 2.25 27.77 -3.11
C LYS A 393 2.95 28.32 -1.89
N LYS A 394 2.57 27.84 -0.69
CA LYS A 394 3.01 28.37 0.60
C LYS A 394 3.93 27.41 1.37
N VAL A 395 3.76 26.10 1.16
CA VAL A 395 4.47 25.03 1.89
C VAL A 395 5.12 24.04 0.93
N ASP A 396 6.12 23.30 1.43
CA ASP A 396 6.85 22.30 0.67
C ASP A 396 6.24 20.91 0.84
N VAL A 397 5.78 20.59 2.05
CA VAL A 397 5.08 19.36 2.41
C VAL A 397 3.87 19.67 3.29
N ILE A 398 2.91 18.75 3.29
CA ILE A 398 1.77 18.78 4.21
C ILE A 398 1.89 17.56 5.13
N MET A 399 1.70 17.74 6.43
CA MET A 399 1.73 16.66 7.41
C MET A 399 0.36 16.48 8.06
N ALA A 400 -0.02 15.22 8.27
CA ALA A 400 -1.34 14.84 8.76
C ALA A 400 -1.29 13.45 9.43
N PRO A 401 -2.31 13.05 10.20
CA PRO A 401 -2.51 11.65 10.54
C PRO A 401 -2.67 10.79 9.28
N THR A 402 -2.18 9.55 9.31
CA THR A 402 -2.49 8.60 8.23
C THR A 402 -3.91 8.05 8.36
N ALA A 403 -4.35 7.76 9.59
CA ALA A 403 -5.69 7.29 9.90
C ALA A 403 -6.21 8.00 11.16
N PRO A 404 -7.54 8.11 11.34
CA PRO A 404 -8.11 8.78 12.50
C PRO A 404 -8.03 7.95 13.80
N THR A 405 -7.76 6.64 13.69
CA THR A 405 -7.63 5.70 14.82
C THR A 405 -6.41 4.81 14.63
N PRO A 406 -5.87 4.20 15.68
CA PRO A 406 -5.01 3.02 15.54
C PRO A 406 -5.79 1.83 14.95
N ALA A 407 -5.11 0.70 14.71
CA ALA A 407 -5.79 -0.52 14.27
C ALA A 407 -6.88 -0.93 15.28
N PHE A 408 -8.04 -1.29 14.75
CA PHE A 408 -9.22 -1.72 15.50
C PHE A 408 -9.37 -3.25 15.48
N GLU A 409 -10.26 -3.80 16.32
CA GLU A 409 -10.46 -5.24 16.44
C GLU A 409 -11.14 -5.84 15.20
N ILE A 410 -10.77 -7.06 14.84
CA ILE A 410 -11.39 -7.82 13.75
C ILE A 410 -12.88 -8.01 14.04
N GLY A 411 -13.72 -7.63 13.06
CA GLY A 411 -15.19 -7.70 13.20
C GLY A 411 -15.85 -6.42 13.71
N GLU A 412 -15.10 -5.48 14.27
CA GLU A 412 -15.67 -4.28 14.91
C GLU A 412 -16.47 -3.39 13.94
N MET A 413 -16.01 -3.28 12.67
CA MET A 413 -16.61 -2.37 11.69
C MET A 413 -17.36 -3.08 10.56
N VAL A 414 -17.41 -4.41 10.56
CA VAL A 414 -18.01 -5.21 9.45
C VAL A 414 -19.50 -4.88 9.26
N SER A 415 -20.23 -4.60 10.34
CA SER A 415 -21.67 -4.30 10.30
C SER A 415 -22.00 -2.84 9.92
N ASP A 416 -20.99 -1.95 9.87
CA ASP A 416 -21.17 -0.53 9.57
C ASP A 416 -20.20 -0.05 8.47
N PRO A 417 -20.57 -0.18 7.19
CA PRO A 417 -19.72 0.26 6.09
C PRO A 417 -19.36 1.74 6.13
N LEU A 418 -20.22 2.60 6.68
CA LEU A 418 -19.94 4.03 6.76
C LEU A 418 -18.83 4.32 7.78
N LYS A 419 -18.83 3.61 8.93
CA LYS A 419 -17.76 3.72 9.91
C LYS A 419 -16.42 3.27 9.32
N MET A 420 -16.41 2.18 8.52
CA MET A 420 -15.24 1.73 7.80
C MET A 420 -14.75 2.78 6.78
N TYR A 421 -15.65 3.38 6.01
CA TYR A 421 -15.30 4.39 4.99
C TYR A 421 -14.70 5.66 5.62
N LEU A 422 -15.09 6.02 6.84
CA LEU A 422 -14.52 7.16 7.56
C LEU A 422 -13.07 6.93 8.00
N GLN A 423 -12.58 5.70 8.01
CA GLN A 423 -11.15 5.43 8.27
C GLN A 423 -10.25 5.99 7.16
N ASP A 424 -10.79 6.22 5.96
CA ASP A 424 -10.06 6.74 4.80
C ASP A 424 -10.04 8.28 4.74
N ILE A 425 -10.61 8.99 5.74
CA ILE A 425 -10.79 10.44 5.70
C ILE A 425 -9.47 11.21 5.55
N CYS A 426 -8.38 10.69 6.11
CA CYS A 426 -7.06 11.31 6.05
C CYS A 426 -6.28 10.95 4.78
N THR A 427 -6.65 9.89 4.06
CA THR A 427 -5.88 9.39 2.93
C THR A 427 -6.48 9.71 1.57
N VAL A 428 -7.81 9.64 1.45
CA VAL A 428 -8.57 9.85 0.20
C VAL A 428 -8.32 11.20 -0.49
N PRO A 429 -8.25 12.34 0.21
CA PRO A 429 -8.05 13.64 -0.46
C PRO A 429 -6.82 13.67 -1.35
N LEU A 430 -5.71 13.07 -0.91
CA LEU A 430 -4.47 12.95 -1.67
C LEU A 430 -4.64 12.10 -2.93
N ASN A 431 -5.42 11.01 -2.87
CA ASN A 431 -5.69 10.17 -4.04
C ASN A 431 -6.50 10.93 -5.09
N LEU A 432 -7.54 11.65 -4.68
CA LEU A 432 -8.34 12.52 -5.56
C LEU A 432 -7.48 13.59 -6.23
N ALA A 433 -6.48 14.11 -5.52
CA ALA A 433 -5.53 15.09 -6.04
C ALA A 433 -4.41 14.48 -6.91
N GLY A 434 -4.21 13.15 -6.88
CA GLY A 434 -3.16 12.47 -7.64
C GLY A 434 -1.73 12.67 -7.10
N LEU A 435 -1.59 13.11 -5.85
CA LEU A 435 -0.33 13.51 -5.23
C LEU A 435 0.42 12.33 -4.58
N PRO A 436 1.73 12.44 -4.34
CA PRO A 436 2.49 11.46 -3.60
C PRO A 436 2.31 11.64 -2.09
N GLY A 437 2.39 10.55 -1.34
CA GLY A 437 2.40 10.57 0.12
C GLY A 437 3.01 9.31 0.71
N ILE A 438 3.66 9.47 1.85
CA ILE A 438 4.29 8.39 2.62
C ILE A 438 3.70 8.36 4.02
N SER A 439 3.55 7.17 4.58
CA SER A 439 3.26 6.95 6.00
C SER A 439 4.49 6.39 6.67
N VAL A 440 4.91 6.99 7.77
CA VAL A 440 6.04 6.53 8.60
C VAL A 440 5.58 6.37 10.05
N PRO A 441 6.09 5.40 10.81
CA PRO A 441 5.76 5.23 12.23
C PRO A 441 6.16 6.48 13.03
N CYS A 442 5.27 6.93 13.93
CA CYS A 442 5.53 8.13 14.75
C CYS A 442 5.14 7.97 16.22
N GLY A 443 4.79 6.78 16.65
CA GLY A 443 4.43 6.48 18.04
C GLY A 443 3.50 5.30 18.17
N TYR A 444 3.00 5.11 19.38
CA TYR A 444 2.11 4.03 19.74
C TYR A 444 0.92 4.55 20.55
N SER A 445 -0.23 3.91 20.39
CA SER A 445 -1.38 4.12 21.26
C SER A 445 -1.12 3.55 22.67
N ALA A 446 -1.97 3.90 23.63
CA ALA A 446 -1.93 3.33 24.99
C ALA A 446 -2.05 1.79 25.01
N LYS A 447 -2.60 1.19 23.94
CA LYS A 447 -2.69 -0.26 23.76
C LYS A 447 -1.46 -0.85 23.01
N GLY A 448 -0.44 -0.06 22.73
CA GLY A 448 0.78 -0.50 22.00
C GLY A 448 0.59 -0.66 20.50
N MET A 449 -0.50 -0.16 19.91
CA MET A 449 -0.72 -0.22 18.47
C MET A 449 -0.01 0.94 17.77
N PRO A 450 0.69 0.69 16.64
CA PRO A 450 1.41 1.72 15.90
C PRO A 450 0.51 2.85 15.40
N ILE A 451 1.11 4.03 15.26
CA ILE A 451 0.50 5.24 14.70
C ILE A 451 1.42 5.78 13.61
N GLY A 452 0.85 6.13 12.44
CA GLY A 452 1.59 6.64 11.29
C GLY A 452 1.38 8.13 11.04
N LEU A 453 2.49 8.86 10.86
CA LEU A 453 2.53 10.20 10.32
C LEU A 453 2.46 10.14 8.80
N GLN A 454 1.52 10.85 8.20
CA GLN A 454 1.45 11.01 6.75
C GLN A 454 2.17 12.29 6.32
N ILE A 455 3.10 12.17 5.36
CA ILE A 455 3.78 13.30 4.72
C ILE A 455 3.37 13.32 3.25
N ILE A 456 2.77 14.43 2.81
CA ILE A 456 2.21 14.63 1.48
C ILE A 456 3.05 15.66 0.72
N GLY A 457 3.39 15.38 -0.53
CA GLY A 457 4.18 16.26 -1.39
C GLY A 457 3.44 16.78 -2.60
N LYS A 458 4.07 17.72 -3.30
CA LYS A 458 3.65 18.14 -4.65
C LYS A 458 3.73 16.95 -5.62
N ALA A 459 2.99 17.02 -6.71
CA ALA A 459 3.16 16.03 -7.78
C ALA A 459 4.62 15.96 -8.24
N LEU A 460 5.16 14.75 -8.34
CA LEU A 460 6.54 14.44 -8.71
C LEU A 460 7.61 14.98 -7.75
N ALA A 461 7.23 15.27 -6.50
CA ALA A 461 8.15 15.70 -5.45
C ALA A 461 8.40 14.59 -4.41
N GLU A 462 8.51 13.34 -4.86
CA GLU A 462 8.83 12.18 -4.02
C GLU A 462 10.12 12.39 -3.21
N GLU A 463 11.14 13.03 -3.82
CA GLU A 463 12.41 13.35 -3.15
C GLU A 463 12.20 14.20 -1.88
N THR A 464 11.28 15.18 -1.93
CA THR A 464 11.01 16.07 -0.79
C THR A 464 10.36 15.33 0.36
N ILE A 465 9.38 14.45 0.08
CA ILE A 465 8.72 13.68 1.14
C ILE A 465 9.63 12.57 1.69
N LEU A 466 10.46 11.95 0.85
CA LEU A 466 11.45 10.96 1.30
C LEU A 466 12.51 11.61 2.21
N ARG A 467 13.00 12.81 1.86
CA ARG A 467 13.92 13.56 2.71
C ARG A 467 13.30 13.87 4.07
N ALA A 468 12.08 14.40 4.10
CA ALA A 468 11.38 14.69 5.35
C ALA A 468 11.15 13.43 6.18
N ALA A 469 10.69 12.34 5.54
CA ALA A 469 10.48 11.06 6.18
C ALA A 469 11.77 10.47 6.76
N TYR A 470 12.85 10.49 5.98
CA TYR A 470 14.17 10.00 6.40
C TYR A 470 14.72 10.79 7.59
N ALA A 471 14.69 12.14 7.52
CA ALA A 471 15.17 12.98 8.63
C ALA A 471 14.40 12.69 9.92
N TYR A 472 13.09 12.48 9.85
CA TYR A 472 12.27 12.11 11.00
C TYR A 472 12.64 10.71 11.52
N GLU A 473 12.81 9.75 10.65
CA GLU A 473 13.18 8.37 10.99
C GLU A 473 14.54 8.32 11.69
N GLN A 474 15.54 9.05 11.19
CA GLN A 474 16.88 9.10 11.80
C GLN A 474 16.90 9.78 13.17
N ALA A 475 15.97 10.69 13.43
CA ALA A 475 15.81 11.34 14.75
C ALA A 475 15.10 10.45 15.78
N HIS A 476 14.52 9.31 15.34
CA HIS A 476 13.70 8.41 16.16
C HIS A 476 14.02 6.95 15.83
N SER A 477 13.65 6.02 16.73
CA SER A 477 13.93 4.58 16.57
C SER A 477 12.68 3.73 16.29
N PHE A 478 11.54 4.34 15.93
CA PHE A 478 10.29 3.58 15.71
C PHE A 478 10.40 2.50 14.64
N HIS A 479 11.23 2.70 13.62
CA HIS A 479 11.49 1.73 12.55
C HIS A 479 12.31 0.51 13.01
N GLU A 480 12.96 0.60 14.19
CA GLU A 480 13.71 -0.49 14.80
C GLU A 480 12.81 -1.43 15.64
N ASP A 481 11.64 -0.95 16.05
CA ASP A 481 10.72 -1.74 16.85
C ASP A 481 10.14 -2.91 16.05
N ARG A 482 9.90 -4.03 16.73
CA ARG A 482 9.40 -5.27 16.12
C ARG A 482 8.16 -5.77 16.82
N ALA A 483 7.22 -6.27 16.03
CA ALA A 483 6.04 -6.95 16.54
C ALA A 483 6.42 -8.30 17.18
N GLU A 484 6.02 -8.51 18.43
CA GLU A 484 6.21 -9.78 19.15
C GLU A 484 5.01 -10.70 18.91
N ILE A 485 5.10 -11.55 17.86
CA ILE A 485 4.04 -12.50 17.51
C ILE A 485 4.21 -13.77 18.34
N GLY A 486 3.12 -14.23 18.97
CA GLY A 486 3.13 -15.48 19.77
C GLY A 486 3.81 -15.35 21.13
N GLY A 487 4.25 -14.17 21.53
CA GLY A 487 4.74 -13.90 22.87
C GLY A 487 3.58 -13.94 23.87
N THR A 488 3.63 -14.83 24.87
CA THR A 488 2.76 -14.72 26.04
C THR A 488 2.94 -13.33 26.64
N LYS A 489 1.89 -12.50 26.60
CA LYS A 489 1.85 -11.26 27.38
C LYS A 489 2.23 -11.62 28.83
N ALA A 490 3.44 -11.21 29.28
CA ALA A 490 3.89 -11.37 30.64
C ALA A 490 3.09 -10.46 31.59
#